data_8c4d5743ecc94acdcd29dfdf81a8cc6a
#
_entry.id   8c4d5743ecc94acdcd29dfdf81a8cc6a
#
_cell.length_a   1.000
_cell.length_b   1.000
_cell.length_c   1.000
_cell.angle_alpha   90.00
_cell.angle_beta   90.00
_cell.angle_gamma   90.00
#
_symmetry.space_group_name_H-M   'P 1'
#
loop_
_entity.id
_entity.type
_entity.pdbx_description
1 polymer ?
#
loop_
_entity_poly.entity_id
_entity_poly.type
_entity_poly.pdbx_seq_one_letter_code
_entity_poly.pdbx_strand_id
1 'polypeptide(L)'
;MSIKQTAGRDALGTFAPTFAELNDDVLFGQVWNRTDKLSLRDLSLVTVTALMAQGLTDSSFRYHLTTARQNGITREEIAEILTHAAFYAGWPKAWAAFNMAKEVWAEDAAPAQDAMQVHTASMVFPIGAPNDGFAQNFSGRSYLAPLSTEQVGVYNVTFEPGCRNNWHIHQAQAGGGQILVCVAGRGWYQEWDKPARLLTPGDVVNIPAGVKHWHGAAQDSWFSHLAIEVPGTDARNEWQEPVSDAQYEALV
;
A
#
# COMPACT_ATOMS: atom_id res chain seq x y z
N MET A 1 -7.60 -27.21 5.51
CA MET A 1 -7.57 -28.32 4.52
C MET A 1 -6.22 -29.00 4.61
N SER A 2 -6.15 -30.32 4.48
CA SER A 2 -4.87 -31.06 4.49
C SER A 2 -4.16 -30.84 3.17
N ILE A 3 -2.85 -30.54 3.21
CA ILE A 3 -1.99 -30.45 2.03
C ILE A 3 -1.81 -31.88 1.50
N LYS A 4 -2.12 -32.05 0.22
CA LYS A 4 -1.79 -33.30 -0.51
C LYS A 4 -0.89 -32.94 -1.68
N GLN A 5 0.20 -33.66 -1.83
CA GLN A 5 1.19 -33.50 -2.89
C GLN A 5 1.36 -34.80 -3.62
N THR A 6 1.60 -34.75 -4.92
CA THR A 6 1.99 -35.86 -5.77
C THR A 6 3.27 -35.57 -6.55
N ALA A 7 3.87 -34.39 -6.34
CA ALA A 7 5.02 -33.93 -7.10
C ALA A 7 6.24 -34.86 -7.02
N GLY A 8 6.44 -35.53 -5.89
CA GLY A 8 7.49 -36.53 -5.73
C GLY A 8 7.23 -37.75 -6.63
N ARG A 9 6.02 -38.28 -6.62
CA ARG A 9 5.63 -39.40 -7.47
C ARG A 9 5.64 -39.06 -8.94
N ASP A 10 5.17 -37.87 -9.29
CA ASP A 10 5.12 -37.42 -10.68
C ASP A 10 6.52 -37.26 -11.28
N ALA A 11 7.47 -36.72 -10.50
CA ALA A 11 8.83 -36.47 -10.96
C ALA A 11 9.75 -37.69 -10.86
N LEU A 12 9.68 -38.46 -9.76
CA LEU A 12 10.67 -39.47 -9.37
C LEU A 12 10.07 -40.84 -9.08
N GLY A 13 8.75 -41.03 -9.18
CA GLY A 13 8.09 -42.25 -8.73
C GLY A 13 8.56 -43.54 -9.40
N THR A 14 9.03 -43.47 -10.64
CA THR A 14 9.62 -44.62 -11.36
C THR A 14 11.10 -44.81 -11.09
N PHE A 15 11.84 -43.74 -10.73
CA PHE A 15 13.27 -43.76 -10.50
C PHE A 15 13.64 -44.01 -9.01
N ALA A 16 12.91 -43.33 -8.11
CA ALA A 16 13.15 -43.38 -6.67
C ALA A 16 11.82 -43.44 -5.89
N PRO A 17 11.08 -44.56 -5.96
CA PRO A 17 9.73 -44.66 -5.43
C PRO A 17 9.62 -44.39 -3.93
N THR A 18 10.54 -44.91 -3.14
CA THR A 18 10.59 -44.67 -1.69
C THR A 18 10.84 -43.21 -1.34
N PHE A 19 11.70 -42.50 -2.08
CA PHE A 19 11.91 -41.07 -1.89
C PHE A 19 10.66 -40.30 -2.22
N ALA A 20 9.99 -40.61 -3.34
CA ALA A 20 8.77 -39.97 -3.76
C ALA A 20 7.63 -40.16 -2.73
N GLU A 21 7.50 -41.37 -2.16
CA GLU A 21 6.54 -41.67 -1.10
C GLU A 21 6.82 -40.83 0.16
N LEU A 22 8.08 -40.81 0.63
CA LEU A 22 8.48 -40.03 1.81
C LEU A 22 8.26 -38.52 1.59
N ASN A 23 8.54 -38.02 0.39
CA ASN A 23 8.28 -36.62 0.03
C ASN A 23 6.78 -36.30 0.12
N ASP A 24 5.95 -37.09 -0.54
CA ASP A 24 4.53 -36.75 -0.69
C ASP A 24 3.74 -37.07 0.58
N ASP A 25 3.95 -38.23 1.20
CA ASP A 25 3.12 -38.70 2.30
C ASP A 25 3.64 -38.29 3.69
N VAL A 26 4.97 -38.20 3.85
CA VAL A 26 5.56 -37.84 5.15
C VAL A 26 5.88 -36.35 5.21
N LEU A 27 6.71 -35.83 4.31
CA LEU A 27 7.08 -34.41 4.37
C LEU A 27 5.84 -33.51 4.19
N PHE A 28 5.15 -33.64 3.07
CA PHE A 28 3.98 -32.78 2.80
C PHE A 28 2.71 -33.31 3.46
N GLY A 29 2.49 -34.62 3.50
CA GLY A 29 1.30 -35.24 4.05
C GLY A 29 1.21 -35.19 5.58
N GLN A 30 2.32 -35.17 6.29
CA GLN A 30 2.36 -35.18 7.75
C GLN A 30 3.07 -33.95 8.34
N VAL A 31 4.32 -33.67 7.96
CA VAL A 31 5.12 -32.60 8.60
C VAL A 31 4.55 -31.23 8.31
N TRP A 32 4.25 -30.92 7.06
CA TRP A 32 3.64 -29.65 6.67
C TRP A 32 2.16 -29.49 7.12
N ASN A 33 1.51 -30.58 7.47
CA ASN A 33 0.12 -30.54 7.98
C ASN A 33 0.03 -30.34 9.51
N ARG A 34 1.16 -30.14 10.21
CA ARG A 34 1.19 -29.86 11.67
C ARG A 34 0.85 -28.39 11.96
N THR A 35 -0.18 -27.89 11.33
CA THR A 35 -0.60 -26.48 11.39
C THR A 35 -1.16 -26.05 12.74
N ASP A 36 -1.39 -26.99 13.65
CA ASP A 36 -1.67 -26.77 15.07
C ASP A 36 -0.42 -26.37 15.88
N LYS A 37 0.77 -26.56 15.34
CA LYS A 37 2.07 -26.21 15.99
C LYS A 37 2.69 -24.96 15.38
N LEU A 38 2.77 -24.87 14.07
CA LEU A 38 3.26 -23.72 13.31
C LEU A 38 2.33 -23.45 12.14
N SER A 39 2.06 -22.18 11.86
CA SER A 39 1.29 -21.80 10.70
C SER A 39 2.00 -22.17 9.39
N LEU A 40 1.25 -22.34 8.29
CA LEU A 40 1.86 -22.56 6.96
C LEU A 40 2.79 -21.40 6.57
N ARG A 41 2.47 -20.20 7.02
CA ARG A 41 3.32 -19.01 6.86
C ARG A 41 4.66 -19.18 7.56
N ASP A 42 4.65 -19.59 8.82
CA ASP A 42 5.89 -19.76 9.60
C ASP A 42 6.72 -20.94 9.07
N LEU A 43 6.07 -22.04 8.67
CA LEU A 43 6.74 -23.16 8.00
C LEU A 43 7.44 -22.71 6.71
N SER A 44 6.78 -21.87 5.91
CA SER A 44 7.38 -21.29 4.69
C SER A 44 8.57 -20.40 5.00
N LEU A 45 8.47 -19.53 6.02
CA LEU A 45 9.56 -18.66 6.47
C LEU A 45 10.79 -19.48 6.87
N VAL A 46 10.61 -20.51 7.69
CA VAL A 46 11.69 -21.41 8.12
C VAL A 46 12.31 -22.11 6.92
N THR A 47 11.50 -22.63 6.00
CA THR A 47 11.99 -23.37 4.83
C THR A 47 12.78 -22.48 3.88
N VAL A 48 12.26 -21.30 3.54
CA VAL A 48 12.96 -20.34 2.67
C VAL A 48 14.28 -19.90 3.28
N THR A 49 14.29 -19.58 4.57
CA THR A 49 15.51 -19.18 5.27
C THR A 49 16.54 -20.31 5.30
N ALA A 50 16.12 -21.55 5.56
CA ALA A 50 17.01 -22.70 5.60
C ALA A 50 17.62 -23.00 4.22
N LEU A 51 16.83 -22.95 3.15
CA LEU A 51 17.31 -23.18 1.77
C LEU A 51 18.30 -22.09 1.34
N MET A 52 17.98 -20.82 1.59
CA MET A 52 18.88 -19.70 1.32
C MET A 52 20.21 -19.87 2.09
N ALA A 53 20.15 -20.21 3.38
CA ALA A 53 21.33 -20.37 4.21
C ALA A 53 22.26 -21.50 3.71
N GLN A 54 21.72 -22.52 3.08
CA GLN A 54 22.48 -23.59 2.42
C GLN A 54 22.98 -23.18 1.03
N GLY A 55 22.49 -22.12 0.45
CA GLY A 55 22.82 -21.68 -0.93
C GLY A 55 22.06 -22.45 -1.99
N LEU A 56 20.95 -23.10 -1.63
CA LEU A 56 20.07 -23.83 -2.55
C LEU A 56 19.08 -22.83 -3.16
N THR A 57 19.50 -22.19 -4.27
CA THR A 57 18.73 -21.17 -5.00
C THR A 57 18.43 -21.65 -6.42
N ASP A 58 17.83 -22.82 -6.52
CA ASP A 58 17.38 -23.46 -7.76
C ASP A 58 15.85 -23.44 -7.92
N SER A 59 15.31 -24.32 -8.75
CA SER A 59 13.85 -24.46 -8.97
C SER A 59 13.08 -24.85 -7.70
N SER A 60 13.73 -25.60 -6.80
CA SER A 60 13.14 -25.96 -5.50
C SER A 60 12.96 -24.72 -4.62
N PHE A 61 13.95 -23.83 -4.60
CA PHE A 61 13.85 -22.56 -3.88
C PHE A 61 12.73 -21.69 -4.44
N ARG A 62 12.61 -21.59 -5.77
CA ARG A 62 11.52 -20.86 -6.44
C ARG A 62 10.16 -21.41 -6.02
N TYR A 63 10.00 -22.73 -5.98
CA TYR A 63 8.77 -23.37 -5.52
C TYR A 63 8.41 -22.93 -4.08
N HIS A 64 9.38 -22.95 -3.17
CA HIS A 64 9.16 -22.56 -1.78
C HIS A 64 8.92 -21.04 -1.61
N LEU A 65 9.53 -20.18 -2.43
CA LEU A 65 9.20 -18.76 -2.47
C LEU A 65 7.73 -18.54 -2.93
N THR A 66 7.31 -19.24 -3.99
CA THR A 66 5.92 -19.16 -4.47
C THR A 66 4.93 -19.63 -3.39
N THR A 67 5.25 -20.73 -2.71
CA THR A 67 4.46 -21.25 -1.58
C THR A 67 4.41 -20.24 -0.43
N ALA A 68 5.54 -19.59 -0.12
CA ALA A 68 5.63 -18.57 0.92
C ALA A 68 4.70 -17.37 0.62
N ARG A 69 4.69 -16.90 -0.63
CA ARG A 69 3.74 -15.86 -1.10
C ARG A 69 2.29 -16.30 -0.94
N GLN A 70 1.95 -17.51 -1.38
CA GLN A 70 0.60 -18.08 -1.25
C GLN A 70 0.16 -18.22 0.21
N ASN A 71 1.10 -18.46 1.12
CA ASN A 71 0.86 -18.58 2.55
C ASN A 71 0.89 -17.22 3.28
N GLY A 72 0.91 -16.10 2.54
CA GLY A 72 0.72 -14.76 3.07
C GLY A 72 2.00 -14.03 3.50
N ILE A 73 3.18 -14.46 3.05
CA ILE A 73 4.40 -13.65 3.20
C ILE A 73 4.39 -12.57 2.13
N THR A 74 4.39 -11.29 2.56
CA THR A 74 4.37 -10.14 1.65
C THR A 74 5.73 -9.89 1.01
N ARG A 75 5.75 -9.01 0.01
CA ARG A 75 6.98 -8.56 -0.66
C ARG A 75 7.94 -7.86 0.31
N GLU A 76 7.41 -7.02 1.18
CA GLU A 76 8.17 -6.31 2.20
C GLU A 76 8.76 -7.28 3.21
N GLU A 77 7.94 -8.22 3.69
CA GLU A 77 8.38 -9.23 4.65
C GLU A 77 9.49 -10.14 4.10
N ILE A 78 9.36 -10.65 2.85
CA ILE A 78 10.42 -11.47 2.27
C ILE A 78 11.72 -10.68 2.09
N ALA A 79 11.63 -9.38 1.77
CA ALA A 79 12.80 -8.52 1.68
C ALA A 79 13.51 -8.41 3.04
N GLU A 80 12.79 -8.19 4.12
CA GLU A 80 13.34 -8.11 5.48
C GLU A 80 13.89 -9.46 5.96
N ILE A 81 13.19 -10.57 5.68
CA ILE A 81 13.63 -11.92 6.02
C ILE A 81 14.99 -12.23 5.37
N LEU A 82 15.12 -11.97 4.05
CA LEU A 82 16.37 -12.22 3.32
C LEU A 82 17.48 -11.26 3.73
N THR A 83 17.15 -10.00 4.03
CA THR A 83 18.10 -9.01 4.56
C THR A 83 18.64 -9.46 5.91
N HIS A 84 17.77 -9.83 6.85
CA HIS A 84 18.20 -10.35 8.14
C HIS A 84 19.07 -11.61 7.99
N ALA A 85 18.61 -12.57 7.19
CA ALA A 85 19.32 -13.83 6.97
C ALA A 85 20.71 -13.65 6.30
N ALA A 86 20.92 -12.56 5.53
CA ALA A 86 22.20 -12.25 4.89
C ALA A 86 23.36 -12.13 5.88
N PHE A 87 23.09 -11.60 7.09
CA PHE A 87 24.10 -11.46 8.15
C PHE A 87 24.54 -12.80 8.77
N TYR A 88 23.71 -13.83 8.68
CA TYR A 88 23.98 -15.16 9.21
C TYR A 88 24.42 -16.17 8.15
N ALA A 89 23.94 -16.01 6.91
CA ALA A 89 24.18 -16.95 5.81
C ALA A 89 25.17 -16.45 4.75
N GLY A 90 25.42 -15.14 4.71
CA GLY A 90 26.35 -14.48 3.79
C GLY A 90 25.67 -13.81 2.59
N TRP A 91 26.22 -12.66 2.19
CA TRP A 91 25.68 -11.78 1.14
C TRP A 91 25.50 -12.42 -0.24
N PRO A 92 26.45 -13.25 -0.76
CA PRO A 92 26.26 -13.85 -2.08
C PRO A 92 25.02 -14.73 -2.18
N LYS A 93 24.69 -15.46 -1.11
CA LYS A 93 23.49 -16.30 -1.05
C LYS A 93 22.23 -15.45 -1.00
N ALA A 94 22.26 -14.33 -0.25
CA ALA A 94 21.15 -13.38 -0.20
C ALA A 94 20.89 -12.75 -1.56
N TRP A 95 21.93 -12.35 -2.30
CA TRP A 95 21.78 -11.82 -3.66
C TRP A 95 21.10 -12.80 -4.60
N ALA A 96 21.48 -14.08 -4.58
CA ALA A 96 20.84 -15.10 -5.39
C ALA A 96 19.36 -15.30 -4.99
N ALA A 97 19.07 -15.32 -3.69
CA ALA A 97 17.70 -15.41 -3.16
C ALA A 97 16.85 -14.19 -3.55
N PHE A 98 17.38 -12.97 -3.45
CA PHE A 98 16.68 -11.74 -3.86
C PHE A 98 16.34 -11.72 -5.35
N ASN A 99 17.25 -12.20 -6.22
CA ASN A 99 16.96 -12.27 -7.64
C ASN A 99 15.73 -13.14 -7.95
N MET A 100 15.61 -14.29 -7.27
CA MET A 100 14.43 -15.14 -7.41
C MET A 100 13.19 -14.56 -6.74
N ALA A 101 13.33 -13.98 -5.53
CA ALA A 101 12.22 -13.36 -4.83
C ALA A 101 11.60 -12.22 -5.66
N LYS A 102 12.43 -11.36 -6.29
CA LYS A 102 11.95 -10.31 -7.20
C LYS A 102 11.05 -10.85 -8.32
N GLU A 103 11.37 -12.02 -8.86
CA GLU A 103 10.55 -12.63 -9.92
C GLU A 103 9.24 -13.18 -9.37
N VAL A 104 9.26 -13.83 -8.19
CA VAL A 104 8.06 -14.40 -7.56
C VAL A 104 7.08 -13.33 -7.10
N TRP A 105 7.58 -12.19 -6.59
CA TRP A 105 6.75 -11.04 -6.18
C TRP A 105 6.73 -9.93 -7.24
N ALA A 106 7.08 -10.21 -8.51
CA ALA A 106 7.05 -9.22 -9.58
C ALA A 106 5.65 -8.64 -9.81
N GLU A 107 4.60 -9.46 -9.66
CA GLU A 107 3.21 -9.03 -9.79
C GLU A 107 2.73 -8.17 -8.60
N ASP A 108 3.36 -8.29 -7.43
CA ASP A 108 3.06 -7.46 -6.25
C ASP A 108 3.79 -6.11 -6.32
N ALA A 109 4.77 -6.01 -7.20
CA ALA A 109 5.41 -4.77 -7.58
C ALA A 109 4.62 -4.16 -8.75
N ALA A 110 3.40 -3.69 -8.50
CA ALA A 110 2.84 -2.68 -9.38
C ALA A 110 3.81 -1.49 -9.33
N PRO A 111 4.43 -1.07 -10.46
CA PRO A 111 5.23 0.14 -10.45
C PRO A 111 4.33 1.28 -9.95
N ALA A 112 4.92 2.29 -9.32
CA ALA A 112 4.16 3.48 -8.89
C ALA A 112 3.34 4.08 -10.06
N GLN A 113 3.79 3.87 -11.30
CA GLN A 113 3.05 4.20 -12.52
C GLN A 113 1.78 3.37 -12.70
N ASP A 114 1.77 2.08 -12.36
CA ASP A 114 0.59 1.23 -12.50
C ASP A 114 -0.45 1.56 -11.42
N ALA A 115 -0.03 1.86 -10.18
CA ALA A 115 -0.94 2.31 -9.12
C ALA A 115 -1.60 3.64 -9.49
N MET A 116 -0.86 4.57 -10.08
CA MET A 116 -1.40 5.82 -10.62
C MET A 116 -2.36 5.56 -11.78
N GLN A 117 -2.02 4.64 -12.69
CA GLN A 117 -2.88 4.28 -13.83
C GLN A 117 -4.18 3.64 -13.35
N VAL A 118 -4.10 2.70 -12.41
CA VAL A 118 -5.29 2.05 -11.80
C VAL A 118 -6.18 3.09 -11.13
N HIS A 119 -5.59 4.00 -10.34
CA HIS A 119 -6.35 5.09 -9.71
C HIS A 119 -7.00 5.99 -10.75
N THR A 120 -6.24 6.44 -11.76
CA THR A 120 -6.73 7.30 -12.85
C THR A 120 -7.86 6.63 -13.63
N ALA A 121 -7.77 5.33 -13.89
CA ALA A 121 -8.83 4.58 -14.57
C ALA A 121 -10.13 4.48 -13.76
N SER A 122 -10.06 4.61 -12.44
CA SER A 122 -11.23 4.65 -11.55
C SER A 122 -11.87 6.04 -11.41
N MET A 123 -11.21 7.08 -11.92
CA MET A 123 -11.64 8.47 -11.77
C MET A 123 -12.59 8.91 -12.88
N VAL A 124 -13.56 9.75 -12.52
CA VAL A 124 -14.42 10.46 -13.49
C VAL A 124 -13.74 11.76 -13.98
N PHE A 125 -12.94 12.37 -13.12
CA PHE A 125 -12.27 13.65 -13.41
C PHE A 125 -10.76 13.42 -13.67
N PRO A 126 -10.11 14.27 -14.48
CA PRO A 126 -8.67 14.13 -14.76
C PRO A 126 -7.86 14.32 -13.48
N ILE A 127 -6.72 13.61 -13.38
CA ILE A 127 -5.79 13.74 -12.26
C ILE A 127 -5.15 15.14 -12.22
N GLY A 128 -4.95 15.75 -13.38
CA GLY A 128 -4.33 17.07 -13.51
C GLY A 128 -2.80 17.05 -13.57
N ALA A 129 -2.21 18.23 -13.42
CA ALA A 129 -0.76 18.42 -13.37
C ALA A 129 -0.23 18.26 -11.93
N PRO A 130 1.07 17.98 -11.73
CA PRO A 130 1.70 18.09 -10.42
C PRO A 130 1.39 19.42 -9.76
N ASN A 131 1.06 19.39 -8.48
CA ASN A 131 0.63 20.56 -7.71
C ASN A 131 1.82 21.36 -7.16
N ASP A 132 2.80 21.65 -8.02
CA ASP A 132 4.07 22.27 -7.66
C ASP A 132 3.90 23.67 -7.04
N GLY A 133 2.89 24.42 -7.46
CA GLY A 133 2.60 25.76 -6.94
C GLY A 133 2.23 25.80 -5.46
N PHE A 134 1.76 24.68 -4.91
CA PHE A 134 1.36 24.55 -3.50
C PHE A 134 2.19 23.50 -2.76
N ALA A 135 3.24 22.94 -3.37
CA ALA A 135 4.01 21.82 -2.83
C ALA A 135 4.52 22.07 -1.40
N GLN A 136 4.86 23.31 -1.04
CA GLN A 136 5.30 23.68 0.31
C GLN A 136 4.23 23.49 1.40
N ASN A 137 2.97 23.32 1.01
CA ASN A 137 1.84 23.13 1.92
C ASN A 137 1.39 21.65 1.99
N PHE A 138 2.18 20.73 1.42
CA PHE A 138 1.88 19.31 1.37
C PHE A 138 3.07 18.47 1.82
N SER A 139 2.80 17.41 2.56
CA SER A 139 3.74 16.31 2.78
C SER A 139 3.42 15.22 1.76
N GLY A 140 4.38 14.92 0.83
CA GLY A 140 4.17 13.99 -0.28
C GLY A 140 3.72 14.67 -1.57
N ARG A 141 3.36 13.87 -2.58
CA ARG A 141 2.98 14.36 -3.91
C ARG A 141 1.48 14.48 -4.07
N SER A 142 1.05 15.58 -4.68
CA SER A 142 -0.33 15.81 -5.07
C SER A 142 -0.44 16.37 -6.48
N TYR A 143 -1.63 16.29 -7.04
CA TYR A 143 -1.97 16.74 -8.40
C TYR A 143 -3.20 17.61 -8.34
N LEU A 144 -3.33 18.54 -9.28
CA LEU A 144 -4.43 19.49 -9.33
C LEU A 144 -4.98 19.62 -10.76
N ALA A 145 -6.26 19.40 -10.91
CA ALA A 145 -6.99 19.66 -12.14
C ALA A 145 -8.06 20.72 -11.90
N PRO A 146 -7.95 21.92 -12.46
CA PRO A 146 -9.05 22.90 -12.44
C PRO A 146 -10.19 22.38 -13.33
N LEU A 147 -11.40 22.30 -12.77
CA LEU A 147 -12.61 21.86 -13.48
C LEU A 147 -13.51 23.02 -13.80
N SER A 148 -13.57 24.02 -12.91
CA SER A 148 -14.30 25.27 -13.09
C SER A 148 -13.56 26.39 -12.35
N THR A 149 -13.44 27.56 -12.99
CA THR A 149 -12.76 28.74 -12.44
C THR A 149 -13.56 30.03 -12.63
N GLU A 150 -14.78 29.94 -13.19
CA GLU A 150 -15.57 31.12 -13.52
C GLU A 150 -16.52 31.54 -12.39
N GLN A 151 -17.60 30.76 -12.15
CA GLN A 151 -18.61 31.12 -11.13
C GLN A 151 -18.18 30.66 -9.74
N VAL A 152 -17.70 29.39 -9.65
CA VAL A 152 -17.24 28.76 -8.44
C VAL A 152 -15.96 27.98 -8.78
N GLY A 153 -14.92 28.18 -7.99
CA GLY A 153 -13.71 27.38 -8.09
C GLY A 153 -14.01 25.93 -7.75
N VAL A 154 -13.79 25.03 -8.71
CA VAL A 154 -13.92 23.58 -8.52
C VAL A 154 -12.65 22.92 -9.05
N TYR A 155 -11.96 22.21 -8.18
CA TYR A 155 -10.70 21.56 -8.48
C TYR A 155 -10.79 20.08 -8.11
N ASN A 156 -10.29 19.20 -8.97
CA ASN A 156 -10.00 17.83 -8.55
C ASN A 156 -8.59 17.80 -7.97
N VAL A 157 -8.48 17.50 -6.68
CA VAL A 157 -7.21 17.38 -5.96
C VAL A 157 -6.96 15.91 -5.70
N THR A 158 -5.82 15.41 -6.20
CA THR A 158 -5.43 14.01 -6.06
C THR A 158 -4.13 13.91 -5.25
N PHE A 159 -4.12 13.00 -4.30
CA PHE A 159 -3.04 12.72 -3.36
C PHE A 159 -2.49 11.33 -3.60
N GLU A 160 -1.17 11.20 -3.70
CA GLU A 160 -0.51 9.89 -3.62
C GLU A 160 -0.70 9.27 -2.22
N PRO A 161 -0.56 7.94 -2.07
CA PRO A 161 -0.59 7.29 -0.76
C PRO A 161 0.32 7.98 0.25
N GLY A 162 -0.18 8.26 1.44
CA GLY A 162 0.56 8.97 2.49
C GLY A 162 0.62 10.49 2.34
N CYS A 163 0.25 11.06 1.20
CA CYS A 163 0.26 12.51 0.99
C CYS A 163 -0.88 13.21 1.74
N ARG A 164 -0.57 14.33 2.37
CA ARG A 164 -1.51 15.17 3.11
C ARG A 164 -1.14 16.64 3.02
N ASN A 165 -2.14 17.52 3.11
CA ASN A 165 -1.88 18.95 3.21
C ASN A 165 -1.63 19.37 4.67
N ASN A 166 -1.07 20.56 4.82
CA ASN A 166 -0.92 21.18 6.12
C ASN A 166 -2.28 21.53 6.73
N TRP A 167 -2.31 21.74 8.03
CA TRP A 167 -3.41 22.42 8.68
C TRP A 167 -3.64 23.76 7.99
N HIS A 168 -4.90 24.11 7.73
CA HIS A 168 -5.25 25.38 7.08
C HIS A 168 -6.67 25.80 7.43
N ILE A 169 -6.98 27.05 7.09
CA ILE A 169 -8.25 27.69 7.37
C ILE A 169 -8.70 28.42 6.10
N HIS A 170 -9.93 28.23 5.69
CA HIS A 170 -10.58 29.07 4.71
C HIS A 170 -11.23 30.26 5.42
N GLN A 171 -10.57 31.41 5.38
CA GLN A 171 -11.07 32.63 6.02
C GLN A 171 -12.04 33.36 5.09
N ALA A 172 -13.11 33.94 5.65
CA ALA A 172 -14.00 34.89 4.97
C ALA A 172 -14.75 35.75 5.98
N GLN A 173 -15.13 36.99 5.60
CA GLN A 173 -15.95 37.85 6.45
C GLN A 173 -17.42 37.44 6.43
N ALA A 174 -17.92 36.91 5.29
CA ALA A 174 -19.25 36.36 5.13
C ALA A 174 -19.23 35.29 4.04
N GLY A 175 -20.02 34.22 4.20
CA GLY A 175 -19.96 33.05 3.34
C GLY A 175 -18.61 32.34 3.45
N GLY A 176 -18.07 31.85 2.35
CA GLY A 176 -16.74 31.21 2.32
C GLY A 176 -16.72 29.78 2.87
N GLY A 177 -15.55 29.24 2.99
CA GLY A 177 -15.32 27.86 3.34
C GLY A 177 -15.11 26.96 2.12
N GLN A 178 -15.18 25.67 2.31
CA GLN A 178 -14.93 24.68 1.25
C GLN A 178 -15.89 23.51 1.37
N ILE A 179 -16.26 22.91 0.25
CA ILE A 179 -16.94 21.62 0.22
C ILE A 179 -16.00 20.61 -0.41
N LEU A 180 -15.79 19.48 0.26
CA LEU A 180 -15.09 18.34 -0.30
C LEU A 180 -16.08 17.27 -0.73
N VAL A 181 -15.86 16.70 -1.91
CA VAL A 181 -16.62 15.54 -2.40
C VAL A 181 -15.58 14.46 -2.75
N CYS A 182 -15.51 13.38 -1.99
CA CYS A 182 -14.62 12.27 -2.32
C CYS A 182 -15.10 11.59 -3.60
N VAL A 183 -14.20 11.46 -4.60
CA VAL A 183 -14.55 10.92 -5.93
C VAL A 183 -13.77 9.64 -6.28
N ALA A 184 -12.63 9.37 -5.63
CA ALA A 184 -11.88 8.14 -5.83
C ALA A 184 -10.95 7.83 -4.65
N GLY A 185 -10.67 6.56 -4.40
CA GLY A 185 -9.75 6.10 -3.38
C GLY A 185 -10.24 6.32 -1.94
N ARG A 186 -9.31 6.41 -0.99
CA ARG A 186 -9.59 6.62 0.44
C ARG A 186 -8.69 7.69 1.03
N GLY A 187 -9.23 8.53 1.88
CA GLY A 187 -8.46 9.58 2.54
C GLY A 187 -9.04 9.98 3.88
N TRP A 188 -8.38 10.91 4.52
CA TRP A 188 -8.73 11.44 5.82
C TRP A 188 -9.13 12.91 5.74
N TYR A 189 -10.07 13.30 6.58
CA TYR A 189 -10.40 14.67 6.92
C TYR A 189 -10.42 14.82 8.43
N GLN A 190 -9.84 15.90 8.95
CA GLN A 190 -9.87 16.20 10.38
C GLN A 190 -9.99 17.69 10.63
N GLU A 191 -10.91 18.08 11.49
CA GLU A 191 -10.95 19.40 12.11
C GLU A 191 -10.07 19.42 13.36
N TRP A 192 -9.54 20.60 13.69
CA TRP A 192 -8.75 20.78 14.89
C TRP A 192 -9.53 20.34 16.15
N ASP A 193 -8.85 19.63 17.03
CA ASP A 193 -9.38 19.07 18.27
C ASP A 193 -10.58 18.08 18.09
N LYS A 194 -10.76 17.54 16.88
CA LYS A 194 -11.77 16.50 16.63
C LYS A 194 -11.12 15.22 16.11
N PRO A 195 -11.80 14.07 16.24
CA PRO A 195 -11.35 12.83 15.62
C PRO A 195 -11.30 12.96 14.09
N ALA A 196 -10.31 12.31 13.48
CA ALA A 196 -10.25 12.19 12.03
C ALA A 196 -11.40 11.31 11.51
N ARG A 197 -11.92 11.67 10.33
CA ARG A 197 -12.96 10.93 9.60
C ARG A 197 -12.37 10.34 8.33
N LEU A 198 -12.54 9.04 8.12
CA LEU A 198 -12.23 8.39 6.85
C LEU A 198 -13.24 8.85 5.79
N LEU A 199 -12.73 9.16 4.60
CA LEU A 199 -13.53 9.53 3.42
C LEU A 199 -13.38 8.47 2.34
N THR A 200 -14.51 8.11 1.75
CA THR A 200 -14.64 7.19 0.62
C THR A 200 -15.49 7.82 -0.49
N PRO A 201 -15.45 7.30 -1.72
CA PRO A 201 -16.25 7.87 -2.82
C PRO A 201 -17.74 8.04 -2.49
N GLY A 202 -18.24 9.25 -2.70
CA GLY A 202 -19.60 9.67 -2.34
C GLY A 202 -19.70 10.43 -1.01
N ASP A 203 -18.66 10.42 -0.16
CA ASP A 203 -18.65 11.25 1.03
C ASP A 203 -18.54 12.74 0.69
N VAL A 204 -19.32 13.54 1.41
CA VAL A 204 -19.33 15.00 1.32
C VAL A 204 -19.00 15.61 2.67
N VAL A 205 -18.09 16.58 2.68
CA VAL A 205 -17.73 17.36 3.86
C VAL A 205 -17.99 18.83 3.58
N ASN A 206 -18.81 19.46 4.42
CA ASN A 206 -19.01 20.91 4.40
C ASN A 206 -18.10 21.54 5.46
N ILE A 207 -17.20 22.41 5.03
CA ILE A 207 -16.21 23.06 5.88
C ILE A 207 -16.52 24.56 5.90
N PRO A 208 -17.14 25.06 6.99
CA PRO A 208 -17.43 26.49 7.12
C PRO A 208 -16.14 27.32 7.14
N ALA A 209 -16.26 28.60 6.78
CA ALA A 209 -15.16 29.54 6.98
C ALA A 209 -14.72 29.60 8.45
N GLY A 210 -13.42 29.76 8.69
CA GLY A 210 -12.82 29.81 10.03
C GLY A 210 -12.52 28.46 10.68
N VAL A 211 -12.90 27.34 10.05
CA VAL A 211 -12.59 26.01 10.59
C VAL A 211 -11.17 25.59 10.21
N LYS A 212 -10.31 25.37 11.23
CA LYS A 212 -8.98 24.81 11.03
C LYS A 212 -9.11 23.31 10.78
N HIS A 213 -8.56 22.83 9.66
CA HIS A 213 -8.66 21.44 9.25
C HIS A 213 -7.50 21.03 8.33
N TRP A 214 -7.40 19.75 8.09
CA TRP A 214 -6.55 19.15 7.05
C TRP A 214 -7.27 17.98 6.39
N HIS A 215 -6.77 17.57 5.21
CA HIS A 215 -7.19 16.36 4.52
C HIS A 215 -6.02 15.77 3.71
N GLY A 216 -6.11 14.48 3.38
CA GLY A 216 -5.07 13.78 2.65
C GLY A 216 -5.42 12.33 2.41
N ALA A 217 -4.58 11.63 1.66
CA ALA A 217 -4.72 10.21 1.35
C ALA A 217 -4.55 9.33 2.60
N ALA A 218 -5.09 8.11 2.58
CA ALA A 218 -4.67 7.07 3.52
C ALA A 218 -3.25 6.57 3.16
N GLN A 219 -2.57 5.89 4.08
CA GLN A 219 -1.19 5.45 3.88
C GLN A 219 -1.02 4.47 2.71
N ASP A 220 -2.05 3.69 2.44
CA ASP A 220 -2.09 2.60 1.47
C ASP A 220 -3.02 2.86 0.27
N SER A 221 -3.54 4.08 0.12
CA SER A 221 -4.51 4.40 -0.94
C SER A 221 -4.27 5.78 -1.55
N TRP A 222 -4.38 5.87 -2.85
CA TRP A 222 -4.62 7.13 -3.52
C TRP A 222 -5.94 7.73 -3.05
N PHE A 223 -6.06 9.05 -3.10
CA PHE A 223 -7.26 9.76 -2.70
C PHE A 223 -7.51 10.94 -3.65
N SER A 224 -8.71 11.03 -4.18
CA SER A 224 -9.13 12.18 -4.99
C SER A 224 -10.44 12.74 -4.48
N HIS A 225 -10.49 14.04 -4.37
CA HIS A 225 -11.72 14.75 -4.02
C HIS A 225 -11.90 16.03 -4.85
N LEU A 226 -13.13 16.43 -5.05
CA LEU A 226 -13.42 17.77 -5.50
C LEU A 226 -13.26 18.74 -4.33
N ALA A 227 -12.45 19.77 -4.53
CA ALA A 227 -12.37 20.94 -3.68
C ALA A 227 -13.23 22.03 -4.32
N ILE A 228 -14.34 22.38 -3.69
CA ILE A 228 -15.29 23.39 -4.16
C ILE A 228 -15.15 24.59 -3.26
N GLU A 229 -14.70 25.71 -3.83
CA GLU A 229 -14.57 26.98 -3.10
C GLU A 229 -15.93 27.61 -2.92
N VAL A 230 -16.39 27.71 -1.66
CA VAL A 230 -17.65 28.41 -1.37
C VAL A 230 -17.44 29.92 -1.51
N PRO A 231 -18.20 30.62 -2.34
CA PRO A 231 -18.08 32.07 -2.51
C PRO A 231 -18.23 32.82 -1.17
N GLY A 232 -17.35 33.77 -0.93
CA GLY A 232 -17.37 34.57 0.29
C GLY A 232 -16.74 35.96 0.12
N THR A 233 -17.06 36.87 1.03
CA THR A 233 -16.44 38.20 1.08
C THR A 233 -15.06 38.09 1.71
N ASP A 234 -14.04 38.65 1.04
CA ASP A 234 -12.63 38.58 1.47
C ASP A 234 -12.16 37.17 1.76
N ALA A 235 -12.60 36.20 0.93
CA ALA A 235 -12.23 34.80 1.05
C ALA A 235 -10.73 34.60 0.73
N ARG A 236 -10.03 33.89 1.60
CA ARG A 236 -8.59 33.54 1.44
C ARG A 236 -8.24 32.28 2.19
N ASN A 237 -7.22 31.60 1.74
CA ASN A 237 -6.65 30.43 2.43
C ASN A 237 -5.52 30.87 3.35
N GLU A 238 -5.52 30.37 4.57
CA GLU A 238 -4.50 30.60 5.58
C GLU A 238 -3.85 29.28 5.93
N TRP A 239 -2.62 29.07 5.44
CA TRP A 239 -1.84 27.87 5.70
C TRP A 239 -1.18 27.93 7.07
N GLN A 240 -1.21 26.80 7.77
CA GLN A 240 -0.70 26.63 9.12
C GLN A 240 0.41 25.56 9.13
N GLU A 241 0.71 25.01 10.29
CA GLU A 241 1.72 23.99 10.50
C GLU A 241 1.42 22.68 9.74
N PRO A 242 2.45 21.88 9.39
CA PRO A 242 2.27 20.54 8.86
C PRO A 242 1.56 19.61 9.85
N VAL A 243 0.79 18.66 9.35
CA VAL A 243 0.32 17.51 10.14
C VAL A 243 1.53 16.63 10.42
N SER A 244 1.85 16.42 11.69
CA SER A 244 3.00 15.60 12.08
C SER A 244 2.84 14.14 11.67
N ASP A 245 3.96 13.45 11.41
CA ASP A 245 3.94 12.02 11.09
C ASP A 245 3.27 11.23 12.21
N ALA A 246 3.57 11.53 13.48
CA ALA A 246 2.95 10.88 14.63
C ALA A 246 1.42 11.03 14.67
N GLN A 247 0.87 12.20 14.30
CA GLN A 247 -0.58 12.41 14.22
C GLN A 247 -1.18 11.60 13.06
N TYR A 248 -0.51 11.59 11.92
CA TYR A 248 -0.98 10.89 10.72
C TYR A 248 -0.87 9.37 10.84
N GLU A 249 0.23 8.85 11.35
CA GLU A 249 0.48 7.41 11.53
C GLU A 249 -0.45 6.77 12.60
N ALA A 250 -1.01 7.58 13.50
CA ALA A 250 -2.02 7.11 14.45
C ALA A 250 -3.40 6.85 13.83
N LEU A 251 -3.60 7.19 12.54
CA LEU A 251 -4.85 6.97 11.80
C LEU A 251 -4.79 5.62 11.08
N VAL A 252 -5.26 4.57 11.71
CA VAL A 252 -5.29 3.19 11.18
C VAL A 252 -6.71 2.76 10.88
#